data_483548ff6f8c3149cb76bc6dd13bb59f
#
_entry.id   483548ff6f8c3149cb76bc6dd13bb59f
#
_cell.length_a   1.000
_cell.length_b   1.000
_cell.length_c   1.000
_cell.angle_alpha   90.00
_cell.angle_beta   90.00
_cell.angle_gamma   90.00
#
_symmetry.space_group_name_H-M   'P 1'
#
loop_
_entity.id
_entity.type
_entity.pdbx_description
1 polymer ?
#
loop_
_entity_poly.entity_id
_entity_poly.type
_entity_poly.pdbx_seq_one_letter_code
_entity_poly.pdbx_strand_id
1 'polypeptide(L)'
;MATVNKAIEVDVPVSVAYNQWTQFETFPEFMNGVESVEQIDDTALHFSTNVGGVKREYNAQIIEQVPDSLVSWASVDGPRNAGTVTFEPLDAGRTRVNVEIEWEPDTLAEKAGSAVGADSLRVGADLDKFKKFIEAQGHETGAWRGTVSGGDVDEGGGALV
;
A
#
# COMPACT_ATOMS: atom_id res chain seq x y z
N MET A 1 13.32 14.15 -4.63
CA MET A 1 12.46 12.96 -4.39
C MET A 1 12.61 12.52 -2.95
N ALA A 2 11.52 12.35 -2.26
CA ALA A 2 11.54 11.89 -0.86
C ALA A 2 11.17 10.41 -0.80
N THR A 3 11.81 9.66 0.10
CA THR A 3 11.57 8.23 0.24
C THR A 3 11.46 7.87 1.72
N VAL A 4 10.47 7.04 2.05
CA VAL A 4 10.28 6.49 3.40
C VAL A 4 10.30 4.97 3.31
N ASN A 5 11.05 4.34 4.19
CA ASN A 5 11.09 2.89 4.35
C ASN A 5 10.70 2.53 5.78
N LYS A 6 9.70 1.70 5.94
CA LYS A 6 9.23 1.20 7.23
C LYS A 6 8.87 -0.27 7.14
N ALA A 7 8.96 -0.96 8.26
CA ALA A 7 8.58 -2.37 8.34
C ALA A 7 7.85 -2.65 9.64
N ILE A 8 6.98 -3.65 9.62
CA ILE A 8 6.29 -4.12 10.82
C ILE A 8 6.10 -5.63 10.73
N GLU A 9 6.11 -6.30 11.88
CA GLU A 9 5.78 -7.71 11.96
C GLU A 9 4.34 -7.86 12.45
N VAL A 10 3.56 -8.68 11.75
CA VAL A 10 2.17 -8.95 12.10
C VAL A 10 1.99 -10.43 12.39
N ASP A 11 1.16 -10.74 13.38
CA ASP A 11 0.94 -12.11 13.83
C ASP A 11 -0.18 -12.79 13.03
N VAL A 12 0.00 -12.81 11.71
CA VAL A 12 -0.89 -13.52 10.79
C VAL A 12 -0.05 -14.15 9.68
N PRO A 13 -0.54 -15.21 9.03
CA PRO A 13 0.15 -15.81 7.87
C PRO A 13 0.34 -14.81 6.73
N VAL A 14 1.35 -15.06 5.91
CA VAL A 14 1.68 -14.16 4.79
C VAL A 14 0.49 -13.98 3.83
N SER A 15 -0.29 -15.03 3.59
CA SER A 15 -1.45 -14.93 2.72
C SER A 15 -2.52 -13.99 3.28
N VAL A 16 -2.71 -13.99 4.60
CA VAL A 16 -3.69 -13.10 5.24
C VAL A 16 -3.24 -11.64 5.11
N ALA A 17 -1.98 -11.35 5.44
CA ALA A 17 -1.43 -10.00 5.32
C ALA A 17 -1.49 -9.52 3.86
N TYR A 18 -1.04 -10.34 2.94
CA TYR A 18 -1.05 -9.99 1.52
C TYR A 18 -2.48 -9.75 1.01
N ASN A 19 -3.38 -10.69 1.29
CA ASN A 19 -4.75 -10.59 0.80
C ASN A 19 -5.43 -9.30 1.28
N GLN A 20 -5.19 -8.90 2.54
CA GLN A 20 -5.77 -7.65 3.04
C GLN A 20 -5.21 -6.43 2.29
N TRP A 21 -3.94 -6.43 1.91
CA TRP A 21 -3.36 -5.35 1.13
C TRP A 21 -3.89 -5.27 -0.31
N THR A 22 -4.57 -6.30 -0.79
CA THR A 22 -5.25 -6.25 -2.09
C THR A 22 -6.62 -5.57 -1.99
N GLN A 23 -7.12 -5.36 -0.78
CA GLN A 23 -8.41 -4.72 -0.54
C GLN A 23 -8.19 -3.23 -0.34
N PHE A 24 -7.85 -2.52 -1.41
CA PHE A 24 -7.43 -1.12 -1.37
C PHE A 24 -8.49 -0.21 -0.78
N GLU A 25 -9.76 -0.54 -0.97
CA GLU A 25 -10.87 0.27 -0.45
C GLU A 25 -11.00 0.21 1.07
N THR A 26 -10.27 -0.67 1.74
CA THR A 26 -10.21 -0.71 3.21
C THR A 26 -9.09 0.17 3.78
N PHE A 27 -8.23 0.73 2.95
CA PHE A 27 -7.09 1.54 3.39
C PHE A 27 -7.47 2.66 4.36
N PRO A 28 -8.61 3.37 4.21
CA PRO A 28 -8.97 4.41 5.17
C PRO A 28 -9.12 3.91 6.60
N GLU A 29 -9.33 2.62 6.82
CA GLU A 29 -9.50 2.06 8.15
C GLU A 29 -8.20 2.02 8.94
N PHE A 30 -7.05 2.04 8.27
CA PHE A 30 -5.75 2.03 8.95
C PHE A 30 -4.75 3.04 8.39
N MET A 31 -5.13 3.84 7.41
CA MET A 31 -4.27 4.91 6.86
C MET A 31 -4.92 6.26 7.06
N ASN A 32 -4.37 7.04 8.01
CA ASN A 32 -4.95 8.34 8.38
C ASN A 32 -5.02 9.35 7.25
N GLY A 33 -4.05 9.35 6.37
CA GLY A 33 -3.99 10.32 5.29
C GLY A 33 -4.88 9.96 4.10
N VAL A 34 -5.48 8.78 4.09
CA VAL A 34 -6.29 8.30 2.98
C VAL A 34 -7.75 8.41 3.37
N GLU A 35 -8.51 9.26 2.66
CA GLU A 35 -9.95 9.41 2.88
C GLU A 35 -10.72 8.32 2.16
N SER A 36 -10.32 8.00 0.94
CA SER A 36 -10.94 6.92 0.18
C SER A 36 -10.00 6.40 -0.90
N VAL A 37 -10.22 5.16 -1.27
CA VAL A 37 -9.58 4.55 -2.44
C VAL A 37 -10.67 3.86 -3.22
N GLU A 38 -10.72 4.10 -4.52
CA GLU A 38 -11.64 3.44 -5.42
C GLU A 38 -10.83 2.61 -6.40
N GLN A 39 -11.09 1.32 -6.46
CA GLN A 39 -10.45 0.46 -7.45
C GLN A 39 -11.28 0.48 -8.72
N ILE A 40 -10.71 1.08 -9.77
CA ILE A 40 -11.40 1.27 -11.04
C ILE A 40 -11.40 -0.03 -11.85
N ASP A 41 -10.26 -0.71 -11.87
CA ASP A 41 -10.11 -2.04 -12.48
C ASP A 41 -8.95 -2.76 -11.81
N ASP A 42 -8.52 -3.90 -12.35
CA ASP A 42 -7.49 -4.75 -11.72
C ASP A 42 -6.16 -4.03 -11.48
N THR A 43 -5.87 -2.96 -12.22
CA THR A 43 -4.61 -2.24 -12.08
C THR A 43 -4.78 -0.74 -11.84
N ALA A 44 -5.98 -0.20 -11.93
CA ALA A 44 -6.22 1.25 -11.80
C ALA A 44 -6.89 1.57 -10.47
N LEU A 45 -6.35 2.58 -9.79
CA LEU A 45 -6.83 3.04 -8.49
C LEU A 45 -7.00 4.55 -8.52
N HIS A 46 -8.00 5.04 -7.79
CA HIS A 46 -8.17 6.47 -7.54
C HIS A 46 -8.09 6.73 -6.05
N PHE A 47 -7.15 7.57 -5.64
CA PHE A 47 -6.92 7.93 -4.25
C PHE A 47 -7.44 9.33 -3.96
N SER A 48 -8.13 9.47 -2.83
CA SER A 48 -8.45 10.77 -2.23
C SER A 48 -7.74 10.83 -0.89
N THR A 49 -6.87 11.81 -0.71
CA THR A 49 -6.06 11.94 0.49
C THR A 49 -6.28 13.31 1.14
N ASN A 50 -6.07 13.35 2.45
CA ASN A 50 -6.06 14.59 3.22
C ASN A 50 -4.96 14.47 4.26
N VAL A 51 -3.88 15.19 4.06
CA VAL A 51 -2.73 15.18 4.96
C VAL A 51 -2.53 16.61 5.46
N GLY A 52 -2.73 16.80 6.77
CA GLY A 52 -2.56 18.12 7.37
C GLY A 52 -3.51 19.18 6.82
N GLY A 53 -4.71 18.79 6.40
CA GLY A 53 -5.69 19.71 5.80
C GLY A 53 -5.53 19.91 4.29
N VAL A 54 -4.48 19.35 3.70
CA VAL A 54 -4.24 19.46 2.25
C VAL A 54 -4.88 18.25 1.57
N LYS A 55 -5.89 18.52 0.77
CA LYS A 55 -6.61 17.47 0.02
C LYS A 55 -6.00 17.29 -1.35
N ARG A 56 -5.82 16.05 -1.74
CA ARG A 56 -5.32 15.69 -3.06
C ARG A 56 -6.06 14.50 -3.59
N GLU A 57 -6.22 14.46 -4.91
CA GLU A 57 -6.75 13.30 -5.61
C GLU A 57 -5.77 12.95 -6.71
N TYR A 58 -5.53 11.67 -6.88
CA TYR A 58 -4.68 11.22 -7.97
C TYR A 58 -5.04 9.80 -8.38
N ASN A 59 -4.70 9.48 -9.62
CA ASN A 59 -4.87 8.14 -10.14
C ASN A 59 -3.54 7.41 -10.08
N ALA A 60 -3.59 6.14 -9.73
CA ALA A 60 -2.41 5.29 -9.63
C ALA A 60 -2.65 4.01 -10.40
N GLN A 61 -1.55 3.42 -10.84
CA GLN A 61 -1.56 2.14 -11.53
C GLN A 61 -0.73 1.14 -10.75
N ILE A 62 -1.22 -0.08 -10.62
CA ILE A 62 -0.44 -1.17 -10.08
C ILE A 62 0.53 -1.61 -11.16
N ILE A 63 1.81 -1.57 -10.85
CA ILE A 63 2.90 -1.88 -11.78
C ILE A 63 3.29 -3.33 -11.68
N GLU A 64 3.35 -3.82 -10.44
CA GLU A 64 3.74 -5.19 -10.18
C GLU A 64 2.95 -5.73 -8.98
N GLN A 65 2.48 -6.94 -9.07
CA GLN A 65 1.78 -7.61 -7.98
C GLN A 65 2.02 -9.12 -8.10
N VAL A 66 2.55 -9.69 -7.04
CA VAL A 66 2.83 -11.13 -6.97
C VAL A 66 2.24 -11.65 -5.66
N PRO A 67 1.32 -12.62 -5.71
CA PRO A 67 0.68 -13.14 -4.48
C PRO A 67 1.70 -13.54 -3.42
N ASP A 68 1.42 -13.13 -2.18
CA ASP A 68 2.23 -13.39 -0.99
C ASP A 68 3.64 -12.81 -1.06
N SER A 69 3.93 -11.93 -2.01
CA SER A 69 5.26 -11.39 -2.22
C SER A 69 5.28 -9.86 -2.23
N LEU A 70 4.60 -9.22 -3.19
CA LEU A 70 4.67 -7.77 -3.29
C LEU A 70 3.48 -7.15 -4.03
N VAL A 71 3.27 -5.87 -3.74
CA VAL A 71 2.39 -4.98 -4.50
C VAL A 71 3.16 -3.67 -4.72
N SER A 72 3.27 -3.24 -5.97
CA SER A 72 3.94 -1.99 -6.33
C SER A 72 3.01 -1.13 -7.17
N TRP A 73 2.94 0.16 -6.88
CA TRP A 73 2.08 1.10 -7.61
C TRP A 73 2.80 2.41 -7.85
N ALA A 74 2.30 3.18 -8.82
CA ALA A 74 2.80 4.52 -9.10
C ALA A 74 1.65 5.39 -9.61
N SER A 75 1.70 6.67 -9.25
CA SER A 75 0.76 7.65 -9.78
C SER A 75 0.95 7.80 -11.28
N VAL A 76 -0.17 8.00 -12.00
CA VAL A 76 -0.14 8.18 -13.47
C VAL A 76 -0.39 9.64 -13.85
N ASP A 77 -0.77 10.47 -12.88
CA ASP A 77 -0.98 11.90 -13.09
C ASP A 77 -0.59 12.66 -11.82
N GLY A 78 -0.42 13.98 -11.96
CA GLY A 78 -0.03 14.83 -10.84
C GLY A 78 1.38 14.56 -10.33
N PRO A 79 1.68 15.00 -9.09
CA PRO A 79 2.98 14.75 -8.48
C PRO A 79 3.25 13.26 -8.31
N ARG A 80 4.52 12.89 -8.40
CA ARG A 80 4.90 11.49 -8.27
C ARG A 80 4.57 10.97 -6.87
N ASN A 81 3.89 9.85 -6.84
CA ASN A 81 3.62 9.08 -5.63
C ASN A 81 3.70 7.62 -6.03
N ALA A 82 4.66 6.91 -5.49
CA ALA A 82 4.86 5.50 -5.80
C ALA A 82 5.17 4.74 -4.53
N GLY A 83 4.81 3.48 -4.50
CA GLY A 83 5.08 2.65 -3.34
C GLY A 83 5.25 1.20 -3.69
N THR A 84 5.93 0.48 -2.81
CA THR A 84 6.08 -0.95 -2.88
C THR A 84 5.91 -1.52 -1.49
N VAL A 85 5.03 -2.50 -1.38
CA VAL A 85 4.85 -3.28 -0.15
C VAL A 85 5.32 -4.68 -0.44
N THR A 86 6.28 -5.16 0.37
CA THR A 86 6.76 -6.53 0.24
C THR A 86 6.39 -7.32 1.48
N PHE A 87 6.17 -8.61 1.30
CA PHE A 87 5.71 -9.52 2.35
C PHE A 87 6.72 -10.64 2.50
N GLU A 88 7.23 -10.81 3.72
CA GLU A 88 8.23 -11.82 4.02
C GLU A 88 7.69 -12.73 5.12
N PRO A 89 7.40 -14.00 4.82
CA PRO A 89 6.96 -14.93 5.86
C PRO A 89 8.10 -15.21 6.83
N LEU A 90 7.85 -14.93 8.12
CA LEU A 90 8.82 -15.22 9.18
C LEU A 90 8.64 -16.64 9.70
N ASP A 91 7.38 -17.06 9.77
CA ASP A 91 6.97 -18.43 10.05
C ASP A 91 5.52 -18.60 9.58
N ALA A 92 4.90 -19.72 9.89
CA ALA A 92 3.54 -20.03 9.43
C ALA A 92 2.47 -19.06 9.94
N GLY A 93 2.73 -18.36 11.03
CA GLY A 93 1.77 -17.45 11.65
C GLY A 93 2.26 -16.02 11.79
N ARG A 94 3.40 -15.66 11.21
CA ARG A 94 3.93 -14.30 11.29
C ARG A 94 4.52 -13.84 9.96
N THR A 95 4.37 -12.55 9.70
CA THR A 95 4.81 -11.93 8.44
C THR A 95 5.47 -10.59 8.74
N ARG A 96 6.56 -10.31 8.03
CA ARG A 96 7.12 -8.95 8.01
C ARG A 96 6.57 -8.24 6.78
N VAL A 97 5.97 -7.08 7.01
CA VAL A 97 5.47 -6.20 5.96
C VAL A 97 6.42 -5.03 5.84
N ASN A 98 7.03 -4.87 4.67
CA ASN A 98 7.96 -3.77 4.39
C ASN A 98 7.28 -2.80 3.43
N VAL A 99 7.31 -1.51 3.76
CA VAL A 99 6.71 -0.46 2.94
C VAL A 99 7.79 0.54 2.55
N GLU A 100 7.88 0.78 1.24
CA GLU A 100 8.72 1.84 0.70
C GLU A 100 7.81 2.79 -0.08
N ILE A 101 7.81 4.07 0.30
CA ILE A 101 7.02 5.10 -0.38
C ILE A 101 7.96 6.17 -0.88
N GLU A 102 7.74 6.56 -2.14
CA GLU A 102 8.51 7.58 -2.84
C GLU A 102 7.55 8.63 -3.36
N TRP A 103 7.84 9.90 -3.10
CA TRP A 103 6.98 10.98 -3.58
C TRP A 103 7.80 12.21 -3.92
N GLU A 104 7.19 13.10 -4.70
CA GLU A 104 7.77 14.39 -5.05
C GLU A 104 7.20 15.45 -4.11
N PRO A 105 8.05 16.13 -3.32
CA PRO A 105 7.57 17.19 -2.43
C PRO A 105 6.98 18.37 -3.20
N ASP A 106 5.79 18.82 -2.77
CA ASP A 106 5.06 19.90 -3.44
C ASP A 106 5.38 21.29 -2.89
N THR A 107 5.74 21.37 -1.61
CA THR A 107 5.94 22.65 -0.93
C THR A 107 7.40 22.86 -0.58
N LEU A 108 7.76 24.13 -0.32
CA LEU A 108 9.10 24.46 0.09
C LEU A 108 9.47 23.79 1.42
N ALA A 109 8.50 23.69 2.34
CA ALA A 109 8.72 23.01 3.61
C ALA A 109 9.00 21.53 3.42
N GLU A 110 8.27 20.88 2.52
CA GLU A 110 8.52 19.48 2.17
C GLU A 110 9.90 19.31 1.54
N LYS A 111 10.26 20.22 0.63
CA LYS A 111 11.58 20.19 -0.03
C LYS A 111 12.71 20.42 0.96
N ALA A 112 12.47 21.13 2.04
CA ALA A 112 13.45 21.35 3.09
C ALA A 112 13.68 20.12 3.97
N GLY A 113 12.91 19.05 3.77
CA GLY A 113 13.11 17.79 4.46
C GLY A 113 12.34 17.61 5.75
N SER A 114 11.69 18.67 6.26
CA SER A 114 10.93 18.56 7.51
C SER A 114 9.74 17.63 7.39
N ALA A 115 9.11 17.59 6.22
CA ALA A 115 7.99 16.70 5.96
C ALA A 115 8.40 15.22 5.85
N VAL A 116 9.65 14.93 5.50
CA VAL A 116 10.15 13.55 5.40
C VAL A 116 10.06 12.87 6.77
N GLY A 117 10.46 13.55 7.85
CA GLY A 117 10.37 13.00 9.19
C GLY A 117 8.91 12.78 9.61
N ALA A 118 8.03 13.74 9.31
CA ALA A 118 6.61 13.63 9.62
C ALA A 118 5.97 12.49 8.85
N ASP A 119 6.29 12.33 7.57
CA ASP A 119 5.77 11.25 6.75
C ASP A 119 6.28 9.88 7.21
N SER A 120 7.53 9.81 7.66
CA SER A 120 8.07 8.58 8.24
C SER A 120 7.28 8.16 9.48
N LEU A 121 6.94 9.10 10.35
CA LEU A 121 6.12 8.82 11.54
C LEU A 121 4.71 8.41 11.16
N ARG A 122 4.13 9.06 10.14
CA ARG A 122 2.80 8.72 9.67
C ARG A 122 2.74 7.31 9.11
N VAL A 123 3.70 6.93 8.27
CA VAL A 123 3.75 5.58 7.70
C VAL A 123 3.91 4.55 8.82
N GLY A 124 4.78 4.81 9.80
CA GLY A 124 4.92 3.93 10.96
C GLY A 124 3.64 3.78 11.75
N ALA A 125 2.93 4.88 11.99
CA ALA A 125 1.65 4.85 12.70
C ALA A 125 0.59 4.08 11.91
N ASP A 126 0.56 4.25 10.59
CA ASP A 126 -0.38 3.54 9.73
C ASP A 126 -0.11 2.04 9.74
N LEU A 127 1.16 1.63 9.75
CA LEU A 127 1.53 0.23 9.86
C LEU A 127 1.11 -0.35 11.23
N ASP A 128 1.26 0.41 12.31
CA ASP A 128 0.80 -0.01 13.63
C ASP A 128 -0.71 -0.23 13.63
N LYS A 129 -1.45 0.63 12.94
CA LYS A 129 -2.90 0.47 12.81
C LYS A 129 -3.27 -0.75 11.95
N PHE A 130 -2.52 -0.97 10.88
CA PHE A 130 -2.72 -2.17 10.06
C PHE A 130 -2.52 -3.43 10.91
N LYS A 131 -1.45 -3.46 11.70
CA LYS A 131 -1.19 -4.59 12.60
C LYS A 131 -2.36 -4.82 13.53
N LYS A 132 -2.86 -3.78 14.20
CA LYS A 132 -4.01 -3.90 15.10
C LYS A 132 -5.25 -4.36 14.36
N PHE A 133 -5.49 -3.82 13.16
CA PHE A 133 -6.63 -4.15 12.35
C PHE A 133 -6.63 -5.63 11.97
N ILE A 134 -5.53 -6.12 11.39
CA ILE A 134 -5.49 -7.50 10.88
C ILE A 134 -5.40 -8.53 12.01
N GLU A 135 -4.71 -8.22 13.10
CA GLU A 135 -4.62 -9.14 14.24
C GLU A 135 -5.93 -9.22 15.00
N ALA A 136 -6.65 -8.11 15.15
CA ALA A 136 -7.96 -8.11 15.79
C ALA A 136 -8.99 -8.87 14.96
N GLN A 137 -8.91 -8.74 13.64
CA GLN A 137 -9.81 -9.44 12.74
C GLN A 137 -9.49 -10.92 12.61
N GLY A 138 -8.22 -11.27 12.62
CA GLY A 138 -7.74 -12.64 12.51
C GLY A 138 -7.81 -13.23 11.11
N HIS A 139 -8.39 -12.50 10.16
CA HIS A 139 -8.51 -12.92 8.77
C HIS A 139 -8.65 -11.68 7.87
N GLU A 140 -8.43 -11.86 6.60
CA GLU A 140 -8.61 -10.81 5.60
C GLU A 140 -10.08 -10.59 5.27
N THR A 141 -10.41 -9.41 4.73
CA THR A 141 -11.78 -9.08 4.30
C THR A 141 -12.07 -9.56 2.89
N GLY A 142 -11.07 -9.91 2.14
CA GLY A 142 -11.17 -10.38 0.78
C GLY A 142 -9.79 -10.64 0.22
N ALA A 143 -9.71 -10.95 -1.06
CA ALA A 143 -8.42 -11.23 -1.71
C ALA A 143 -8.53 -11.01 -3.21
N TRP A 144 -7.39 -10.64 -3.82
CA TRP A 144 -7.20 -10.71 -5.25
C TRP A 144 -5.80 -11.31 -5.47
N ARG A 145 -5.74 -12.42 -6.15
CA ARG A 145 -4.51 -13.21 -6.24
C ARG A 145 -3.97 -13.33 -7.67
N GLY A 146 -4.31 -12.40 -8.52
CA GLY A 146 -3.71 -12.31 -9.84
C GLY A 146 -2.29 -11.78 -9.77
N THR A 147 -1.57 -11.87 -10.87
CA THR A 147 -0.21 -11.35 -11.02
C THR A 147 -0.22 -10.17 -11.98
N VAL A 148 0.51 -9.12 -11.64
CA VAL A 148 0.71 -7.95 -12.49
C VAL A 148 2.21 -7.82 -12.74
N SER A 149 2.60 -7.65 -13.99
CA SER A 149 3.98 -7.46 -14.38
C SER A 149 4.04 -6.37 -15.45
N GLY A 150 4.78 -5.29 -15.15
CA GLY A 150 4.87 -4.15 -16.06
C GLY A 150 3.53 -3.50 -16.36
N GLY A 151 2.57 -3.60 -15.44
CA GLY A 151 1.21 -3.08 -15.61
C GLY A 151 0.25 -4.01 -16.31
N ASP A 152 0.69 -5.18 -16.75
CA ASP A 152 -0.13 -6.17 -17.43
C ASP A 152 -0.60 -7.25 -16.44
N VAL A 153 -1.90 -7.54 -16.48
CA VAL A 153 -2.53 -8.51 -15.59
C VAL A 153 -2.42 -9.91 -16.14
N ASP A 154 -2.01 -10.83 -15.29
CA ASP A 154 -2.11 -12.26 -15.53
C ASP A 154 -2.82 -12.88 -14.32
N GLU A 155 -4.04 -13.32 -14.49
CA GLU A 155 -4.80 -13.96 -13.43
C GLU A 155 -4.42 -15.42 -13.20
N GLY A 156 -3.29 -15.82 -13.75
CA GLY A 156 -2.66 -17.09 -13.48
C GLY A 156 -3.56 -18.29 -13.66
N GLY A 157 -4.34 -18.58 -12.63
CA GLY A 157 -5.26 -19.69 -12.64
C GLY A 157 -6.24 -19.67 -13.80
N GLY A 158 -6.69 -18.50 -14.18
CA GLY A 158 -7.57 -18.35 -15.33
C GLY A 158 -6.90 -18.75 -16.63
N ALA A 159 -5.63 -18.46 -16.75
CA ALA A 159 -4.87 -18.78 -17.95
C ALA A 159 -4.63 -20.26 -18.12
N LEU A 160 -4.81 -21.03 -17.09
CA LEU A 160 -4.55 -22.45 -17.10
C LEU A 160 -5.69 -23.30 -17.64
N VAL A 161 -6.73 -22.66 -17.93
CA VAL A 161 -7.88 -23.42 -18.41
C VAL A 161 -7.57 -24.20 -19.65
#